data_4fb02eaf352a839c9842efeb5fd4e7a3
#
_entry.id   4fb02eaf352a839c9842efeb5fd4e7a3
#
_cell.length_a   1.000
_cell.length_b   1.000
_cell.length_c   1.000
_cell.angle_alpha   90.00
_cell.angle_beta   90.00
_cell.angle_gamma   90.00
#
_symmetry.space_group_name_H-M   'P 1'
#
loop_
_entity.id
_entity.type
_entity.pdbx_description
1 polymer ?
#
loop_
_entity_poly.entity_id
_entity_poly.type
_entity_poly.pdbx_seq_one_letter_code
_entity_poly.pdbx_strand_id
1 'polypeptide(L)'
;HLSAEAFAHPLDLIPTLFHELQRPCVLVIDEFLFLEDLQLAHAFHELGKRVMTWPFALFLLTSSSPYRAKMILRERLHLLFGQFEVLSMPSVDPRAAMTWIRETCPSAIRMPSVAEFLLQWIGPSPWYLSVFLRRIQELARLSRAHRSEETIWLRAAWDLVGNPDGPLYHWCLTRVEQAVHQRAGVAARDVLLAMAHGARTSQAIVEKLGTRRNLSEALQVLVEHDLVERKGTCWIIPDQLLATWLLGVLGPRERYGSLDHTAAQRAFEQALTEEWAAWRTIMNRSLSQRLETLLNQFRNETVSLDSKTGRLPAFAALRTQRLDHADVTYLVADGEGRRWCCAVAESRPDENAITAFQAFCAAQQPKPVRKVVVTRLPMDLNAKLLAKACNMWVWESEDL
;
A
#
# COMPACT_ATOMS: atom_id res chain seq x y z
N HIS A 1 -23.89 -21.79 -22.59
CA HIS A 1 -24.68 -20.76 -21.90
C HIS A 1 -25.35 -21.40 -20.69
N LEU A 2 -24.90 -21.11 -19.49
CA LEU A 2 -25.63 -21.38 -18.27
C LEU A 2 -26.89 -20.52 -18.31
N SER A 3 -28.09 -21.14 -18.22
CA SER A 3 -29.34 -20.38 -18.19
C SER A 3 -29.46 -19.61 -16.87
N ALA A 4 -30.23 -18.50 -16.86
CA ALA A 4 -30.54 -17.79 -15.61
C ALA A 4 -31.17 -18.73 -14.56
N GLU A 5 -31.85 -19.78 -15.01
CA GLU A 5 -32.40 -20.86 -14.18
C GLU A 5 -31.31 -21.66 -13.45
N ALA A 6 -30.15 -21.92 -14.08
CA ALA A 6 -29.05 -22.63 -13.46
C ALA A 6 -28.43 -21.86 -12.28
N PHE A 7 -28.47 -20.53 -12.31
CA PHE A 7 -28.07 -19.68 -11.17
C PHE A 7 -29.17 -19.58 -10.10
N ALA A 8 -30.44 -19.48 -10.54
CA ALA A 8 -31.58 -19.35 -9.65
C ALA A 8 -31.83 -20.63 -8.83
N HIS A 9 -31.67 -21.79 -9.44
CA HIS A 9 -32.02 -23.06 -8.84
C HIS A 9 -31.29 -23.42 -7.53
N PRO A 10 -29.96 -23.25 -7.40
CA PRO A 10 -29.29 -23.42 -6.12
C PRO A 10 -29.75 -22.45 -5.05
N LEU A 11 -30.06 -21.22 -5.43
CA LEU A 11 -30.58 -20.22 -4.49
C LEU A 11 -31.97 -20.54 -3.99
N ASP A 12 -32.83 -21.16 -4.81
CA ASP A 12 -34.19 -21.51 -4.44
C ASP A 12 -34.27 -22.63 -3.38
N LEU A 13 -33.16 -23.33 -3.12
CA LEU A 13 -33.07 -24.28 -1.99
C LEU A 13 -33.04 -23.56 -0.63
N ILE A 14 -32.60 -22.31 -0.56
CA ILE A 14 -32.41 -21.57 0.70
C ILE A 14 -33.73 -21.32 1.42
N PRO A 15 -34.81 -20.87 0.77
CA PRO A 15 -36.13 -20.79 1.41
C PRO A 15 -36.64 -22.13 1.95
N THR A 16 -36.41 -23.22 1.23
CA THR A 16 -36.75 -24.57 1.67
C THR A 16 -36.01 -24.95 2.93
N LEU A 17 -34.69 -24.73 2.97
CA LEU A 17 -33.88 -24.98 4.16
C LEU A 17 -34.33 -24.13 5.34
N PHE A 18 -34.66 -22.85 5.10
CA PHE A 18 -35.20 -21.99 6.18
C PHE A 18 -36.51 -22.54 6.71
N HIS A 19 -37.39 -22.99 5.84
CA HIS A 19 -38.71 -23.53 6.23
C HIS A 19 -38.59 -24.81 7.05
N GLU A 20 -37.64 -25.69 6.71
CA GLU A 20 -37.37 -26.93 7.43
C GLU A 20 -36.64 -26.70 8.76
N LEU A 21 -35.61 -25.83 8.75
CA LEU A 21 -34.75 -25.64 9.91
C LEU A 21 -35.25 -24.56 10.88
N GLN A 22 -36.14 -23.67 10.45
CA GLN A 22 -36.66 -22.53 11.20
C GLN A 22 -35.55 -21.64 11.77
N ARG A 23 -34.42 -21.49 11.02
CA ARG A 23 -33.25 -20.71 11.43
C ARG A 23 -32.85 -19.76 10.31
N PRO A 24 -32.47 -18.49 10.64
CA PRO A 24 -31.91 -17.59 9.65
C PRO A 24 -30.60 -18.15 9.10
N CYS A 25 -30.32 -17.86 7.84
CA CYS A 25 -29.13 -18.33 7.13
C CYS A 25 -28.22 -17.16 6.75
N VAL A 26 -26.92 -17.47 6.61
CA VAL A 26 -25.94 -16.55 6.03
C VAL A 26 -25.52 -17.13 4.69
N LEU A 27 -25.72 -16.36 3.62
CA LEU A 27 -25.30 -16.70 2.28
C LEU A 27 -24.05 -15.91 1.93
N VAL A 28 -22.94 -16.61 1.76
CA VAL A 28 -21.66 -16.01 1.35
C VAL A 28 -21.48 -16.23 -0.15
N ILE A 29 -21.34 -15.16 -0.90
CA ILE A 29 -20.99 -15.18 -2.33
C ILE A 29 -19.61 -14.57 -2.46
N ASP A 30 -18.62 -15.45 -2.54
CA ASP A 30 -17.23 -15.04 -2.71
C ASP A 30 -16.96 -14.62 -4.14
N GLU A 31 -16.21 -13.53 -4.32
CA GLU A 31 -15.90 -12.92 -5.62
C GLU A 31 -17.16 -12.74 -6.49
N PHE A 32 -18.19 -12.10 -5.93
CA PHE A 32 -19.50 -11.97 -6.56
C PHE A 32 -19.46 -11.28 -7.94
N LEU A 33 -18.36 -10.59 -8.28
CA LEU A 33 -18.16 -9.98 -9.60
C LEU A 33 -18.02 -11.01 -10.72
N PHE A 34 -17.62 -12.26 -10.43
CA PHE A 34 -17.62 -13.33 -11.43
C PHE A 34 -18.99 -13.66 -12.01
N LEU A 35 -20.06 -13.17 -11.38
CA LEU A 35 -21.41 -13.26 -11.98
C LEU A 35 -21.51 -12.54 -13.34
N GLU A 36 -20.68 -11.52 -13.60
CA GLU A 36 -20.56 -10.89 -14.93
C GLU A 36 -19.92 -11.84 -15.94
N ASP A 37 -18.87 -12.51 -15.54
CA ASP A 37 -18.06 -13.38 -16.41
C ASP A 37 -18.81 -14.66 -16.80
N LEU A 38 -19.77 -15.08 -15.98
CA LEU A 38 -20.66 -16.21 -16.29
C LEU A 38 -21.65 -15.92 -17.42
N GLN A 39 -21.73 -14.67 -17.90
CA GLN A 39 -22.65 -14.23 -18.95
C GLN A 39 -24.11 -14.63 -18.69
N LEU A 40 -24.50 -14.66 -17.42
CA LEU A 40 -25.86 -14.97 -17.00
C LEU A 40 -26.75 -13.75 -17.21
N ALA A 41 -27.81 -13.94 -17.97
CA ALA A 41 -28.81 -12.88 -18.15
C ALA A 41 -29.39 -12.50 -16.78
N HIS A 42 -29.29 -11.21 -16.45
CA HIS A 42 -29.90 -10.63 -15.24
C HIS A 42 -29.43 -11.17 -13.88
N ALA A 43 -28.21 -11.78 -13.77
CA ALA A 43 -27.73 -12.37 -12.53
C ALA A 43 -27.80 -11.41 -11.33
N PHE A 44 -27.37 -10.16 -11.50
CA PHE A 44 -27.45 -9.14 -10.44
C PHE A 44 -28.88 -8.74 -10.11
N HIS A 45 -29.79 -8.74 -11.08
CA HIS A 45 -31.21 -8.47 -10.84
C HIS A 45 -31.83 -9.58 -9.99
N GLU A 46 -31.55 -10.85 -10.34
CA GLU A 46 -32.01 -12.00 -9.58
C GLU A 46 -31.44 -12.06 -8.16
N LEU A 47 -30.15 -11.72 -8.01
CA LEU A 47 -29.54 -11.56 -6.69
C LEU A 47 -30.22 -10.44 -5.89
N GLY A 48 -30.41 -9.27 -6.50
CA GLY A 48 -31.05 -8.12 -5.87
C GLY A 48 -32.46 -8.41 -5.41
N LYS A 49 -33.26 -9.10 -6.23
CA LYS A 49 -34.61 -9.53 -5.86
C LYS A 49 -34.59 -10.38 -4.59
N ARG A 50 -33.69 -11.34 -4.48
CA ARG A 50 -33.59 -12.22 -3.30
C ARG A 50 -33.13 -11.47 -2.06
N VAL A 51 -32.14 -10.60 -2.19
CA VAL A 51 -31.71 -9.73 -1.08
C VAL A 51 -32.88 -8.92 -0.52
N MET A 52 -33.78 -8.42 -1.38
CA MET A 52 -34.94 -7.63 -0.97
C MET A 52 -36.04 -8.48 -0.36
N THR A 53 -36.22 -9.72 -0.80
CA THR A 53 -37.41 -10.53 -0.46
C THR A 53 -37.18 -11.59 0.59
N TRP A 54 -35.90 -11.82 1.00
CA TRP A 54 -35.53 -12.85 1.99
C TRP A 54 -35.08 -12.24 3.33
N PRO A 55 -36.00 -11.86 4.21
CA PRO A 55 -35.67 -11.23 5.48
C PRO A 55 -34.97 -12.18 6.46
N PHE A 56 -35.00 -13.47 6.19
CA PHE A 56 -34.37 -14.53 6.95
C PHE A 56 -32.93 -14.84 6.52
N ALA A 57 -32.42 -14.20 5.46
CA ALA A 57 -31.09 -14.42 4.93
C ALA A 57 -30.22 -13.16 5.02
N LEU A 58 -29.02 -13.31 5.58
CA LEU A 58 -27.96 -12.32 5.51
C LEU A 58 -27.06 -12.64 4.31
N PHE A 59 -26.91 -11.68 3.41
CA PHE A 59 -26.03 -11.82 2.26
C PHE A 59 -24.68 -11.17 2.55
N LEU A 60 -23.61 -11.95 2.44
CA LEU A 60 -22.23 -11.49 2.50
C LEU A 60 -21.59 -11.61 1.11
N LEU A 61 -21.37 -10.48 0.45
CA LEU A 61 -20.74 -10.42 -0.86
C LEU A 61 -19.28 -10.01 -0.69
N THR A 62 -18.34 -10.80 -1.18
CA THR A 62 -16.92 -10.44 -1.15
C THR A 62 -16.41 -10.13 -2.55
N SER A 63 -15.37 -9.31 -2.64
CA SER A 63 -14.66 -9.01 -3.89
C SER A 63 -13.25 -8.55 -3.63
N SER A 64 -12.33 -8.98 -4.48
CA SER A 64 -10.94 -8.50 -4.54
C SER A 64 -10.78 -7.22 -5.37
N SER A 65 -11.84 -6.75 -6.06
CA SER A 65 -11.85 -5.53 -6.87
C SER A 65 -12.79 -4.47 -6.29
N PRO A 66 -12.31 -3.64 -5.33
CA PRO A 66 -13.15 -2.66 -4.64
C PRO A 66 -13.82 -1.63 -5.55
N TYR A 67 -13.14 -1.18 -6.60
CA TYR A 67 -13.70 -0.22 -7.54
C TYR A 67 -14.88 -0.82 -8.30
N ARG A 68 -14.68 -1.97 -8.94
CA ARG A 68 -15.76 -2.67 -9.69
C ARG A 68 -16.92 -3.05 -8.78
N ALA A 69 -16.64 -3.53 -7.56
CA ALA A 69 -17.68 -3.85 -6.59
C ALA A 69 -18.58 -2.64 -6.28
N LYS A 70 -17.99 -1.47 -6.01
CA LYS A 70 -18.72 -0.22 -5.78
C LYS A 70 -19.53 0.21 -7.00
N MET A 71 -18.99 0.04 -8.21
CA MET A 71 -19.70 0.35 -9.46
C MET A 71 -20.92 -0.57 -9.67
N ILE A 72 -20.76 -1.88 -9.48
CA ILE A 72 -21.88 -2.84 -9.59
C ILE A 72 -22.96 -2.53 -8.55
N LEU A 73 -22.59 -2.29 -7.29
CA LEU A 73 -23.54 -1.90 -6.25
C LEU A 73 -24.32 -0.62 -6.63
N ARG A 74 -23.65 0.34 -7.25
CA ARG A 74 -24.24 1.61 -7.63
C ARG A 74 -25.10 1.53 -8.90
N GLU A 75 -24.70 0.75 -9.89
CA GLU A 75 -25.32 0.73 -11.22
C GLU A 75 -26.30 -0.42 -11.41
N ARG A 76 -25.95 -1.62 -10.93
CA ARG A 76 -26.73 -2.85 -11.15
C ARG A 76 -27.64 -3.17 -9.97
N LEU A 77 -27.19 -2.84 -8.76
CA LEU A 77 -27.92 -3.06 -7.52
C LEU A 77 -28.38 -1.73 -6.88
N HIS A 78 -28.63 -0.72 -7.71
CA HIS A 78 -28.96 0.63 -7.26
C HIS A 78 -30.21 0.70 -6.37
N LEU A 79 -31.19 -0.21 -6.54
CA LEU A 79 -32.37 -0.31 -5.68
C LEU A 79 -32.02 -0.76 -4.26
N LEU A 80 -30.88 -1.41 -4.07
CA LEU A 80 -30.35 -1.87 -2.80
C LEU A 80 -29.27 -0.92 -2.24
N PHE A 81 -28.99 0.17 -2.95
CA PHE A 81 -28.00 1.16 -2.49
C PHE A 81 -28.49 1.76 -1.16
N GLY A 82 -27.70 1.57 -0.10
CA GLY A 82 -28.07 1.92 1.28
C GLY A 82 -28.57 0.76 2.13
N GLN A 83 -28.85 -0.42 1.56
CA GLN A 83 -29.12 -1.65 2.30
C GLN A 83 -27.85 -2.50 2.54
N PHE A 84 -26.79 -2.23 1.77
CA PHE A 84 -25.49 -2.84 1.98
C PHE A 84 -24.61 -1.97 2.88
N GLU A 85 -24.05 -2.58 3.90
CA GLU A 85 -22.91 -2.03 4.62
C GLU A 85 -21.64 -2.43 3.87
N VAL A 86 -20.86 -1.43 3.42
CA VAL A 86 -19.61 -1.68 2.69
C VAL A 86 -18.44 -1.68 3.67
N LEU A 87 -17.90 -2.86 3.92
CA LEU A 87 -16.73 -3.04 4.77
C LEU A 87 -15.48 -3.13 3.89
N SER A 88 -14.58 -2.18 4.02
CA SER A 88 -13.28 -2.24 3.38
C SER A 88 -12.31 -3.00 4.29
N MET A 89 -11.63 -4.01 3.73
CA MET A 89 -10.57 -4.74 4.43
C MET A 89 -9.25 -4.01 4.17
N PRO A 90 -8.74 -3.22 5.13
CA PRO A 90 -7.44 -2.57 4.96
C PRO A 90 -6.32 -3.60 5.05
N SER A 91 -5.13 -3.20 4.61
CA SER A 91 -3.91 -3.94 4.92
C SER A 91 -3.74 -4.08 6.45
N VAL A 92 -3.03 -5.11 6.88
CA VAL A 92 -2.73 -5.29 8.31
C VAL A 92 -1.92 -4.09 8.82
N ASP A 93 -2.17 -3.70 10.05
CA ASP A 93 -1.34 -2.70 10.73
C ASP A 93 0.15 -3.11 10.64
N PRO A 94 1.07 -2.23 10.22
CA PRO A 94 2.48 -2.56 10.05
C PRO A 94 3.13 -3.16 11.29
N ARG A 95 2.72 -2.74 12.50
CA ARG A 95 3.24 -3.29 13.76
C ARG A 95 2.74 -4.71 14.02
N ALA A 96 1.47 -4.97 13.72
CA ALA A 96 0.91 -6.31 13.80
C ALA A 96 1.56 -7.24 12.77
N ALA A 97 1.79 -6.77 11.55
CA ALA A 97 2.52 -7.50 10.52
C ALA A 97 3.96 -7.80 10.95
N MET A 98 4.67 -6.83 11.55
CA MET A 98 6.01 -7.01 12.07
C MET A 98 6.05 -8.05 13.20
N THR A 99 5.10 -8.01 14.12
CA THR A 99 4.97 -8.99 15.19
C THR A 99 4.76 -10.38 14.60
N TRP A 100 3.86 -10.51 13.65
CA TRP A 100 3.60 -11.77 12.96
C TRP A 100 4.83 -12.33 12.24
N ILE A 101 5.59 -11.49 11.52
CA ILE A 101 6.85 -11.89 10.88
C ILE A 101 7.83 -12.42 11.93
N ARG A 102 8.01 -11.71 13.05
CA ARG A 102 8.95 -12.09 14.12
C ARG A 102 8.57 -13.41 14.80
N GLU A 103 7.29 -13.67 14.99
CA GLU A 103 6.79 -14.90 15.60
C GLU A 103 6.86 -16.10 14.66
N THR A 104 6.68 -15.85 13.36
CA THR A 104 6.58 -16.89 12.33
C THR A 104 7.93 -17.22 11.71
N CYS A 105 8.86 -16.26 11.65
CA CYS A 105 10.18 -16.48 11.07
C CYS A 105 11.00 -17.47 11.88
N PRO A 106 11.65 -18.45 11.20
CA PRO A 106 12.63 -19.31 11.86
C PRO A 106 13.74 -18.48 12.50
N SER A 107 14.34 -19.03 13.58
CA SER A 107 15.46 -18.40 14.29
C SER A 107 16.65 -18.01 13.40
N ALA A 108 16.77 -18.63 12.25
CA ALA A 108 17.77 -18.35 11.21
C ALA A 108 17.56 -17.03 10.45
N ILE A 109 16.42 -16.31 10.63
CA ILE A 109 16.10 -15.06 9.93
C ILE A 109 15.59 -14.02 10.93
N ARG A 110 16.13 -14.05 12.12
CA ARG A 110 15.76 -13.11 13.20
C ARG A 110 16.43 -11.74 13.12
N MET A 111 17.04 -11.39 11.99
CA MET A 111 17.52 -10.02 11.83
C MET A 111 16.31 -9.06 11.75
N PRO A 112 16.10 -8.18 12.73
CA PRO A 112 15.01 -7.20 12.68
C PRO A 112 14.99 -6.41 11.37
N SER A 113 16.16 -6.06 10.86
CA SER A 113 16.35 -5.32 9.61
C SER A 113 15.81 -6.05 8.37
N VAL A 114 15.90 -7.39 8.31
CA VAL A 114 15.33 -8.17 7.18
C VAL A 114 13.81 -8.15 7.23
N ALA A 115 13.22 -8.28 8.42
CA ALA A 115 11.78 -8.25 8.59
C ALA A 115 11.19 -6.87 8.23
N GLU A 116 11.86 -5.80 8.63
CA GLU A 116 11.48 -4.42 8.30
C GLU A 116 11.60 -4.17 6.79
N PHE A 117 12.70 -4.58 6.19
CA PHE A 117 12.87 -4.48 4.74
C PHE A 117 11.82 -5.28 3.97
N LEU A 118 11.56 -6.53 4.38
CA LEU A 118 10.55 -7.37 3.76
C LEU A 118 9.18 -6.70 3.79
N LEU A 119 8.79 -6.15 4.95
CA LEU A 119 7.52 -5.46 5.11
C LEU A 119 7.42 -4.23 4.20
N GLN A 120 8.49 -3.45 4.08
CA GLN A 120 8.53 -2.30 3.18
C GLN A 120 8.53 -2.73 1.71
N TRP A 121 9.15 -3.85 1.38
CA TRP A 121 9.32 -4.31 0.01
C TRP A 121 8.03 -4.91 -0.58
N ILE A 122 7.28 -5.72 0.19
CA ILE A 122 6.04 -6.37 -0.27
C ILE A 122 4.75 -5.75 0.30
N GLY A 123 4.88 -4.85 1.29
CA GLY A 123 3.75 -4.28 2.01
C GLY A 123 3.15 -5.21 3.07
N PRO A 124 2.24 -4.69 3.91
CA PRO A 124 1.61 -5.42 5.01
C PRO A 124 0.41 -6.25 4.56
N SER A 125 0.49 -6.92 3.41
CA SER A 125 -0.55 -7.82 2.92
C SER A 125 -0.46 -9.20 3.62
N PRO A 126 -1.53 -9.68 4.27
CA PRO A 126 -1.53 -10.98 4.94
C PRO A 126 -1.21 -12.12 3.98
N TRP A 127 -1.72 -12.04 2.77
CA TRP A 127 -1.49 -13.07 1.75
C TRP A 127 -0.03 -13.09 1.31
N TYR A 128 0.55 -11.93 0.94
CA TYR A 128 1.95 -11.85 0.52
C TYR A 128 2.88 -12.33 1.63
N LEU A 129 2.67 -11.85 2.86
CA LEU A 129 3.46 -12.25 4.00
C LEU A 129 3.36 -13.76 4.25
N SER A 130 2.17 -14.36 4.19
CA SER A 130 1.99 -15.80 4.42
C SER A 130 2.74 -16.64 3.38
N VAL A 131 2.68 -16.24 2.10
CA VAL A 131 3.38 -16.92 1.00
C VAL A 131 4.89 -16.81 1.18
N PHE A 132 5.40 -15.60 1.49
CA PHE A 132 6.82 -15.38 1.74
C PHE A 132 7.35 -16.15 2.94
N LEU A 133 6.68 -16.06 4.09
CA LEU A 133 7.10 -16.71 5.32
C LEU A 133 7.11 -18.23 5.18
N ARG A 134 6.12 -18.80 4.48
CA ARG A 134 6.10 -20.23 4.16
C ARG A 134 7.31 -20.63 3.31
N ARG A 135 7.61 -19.87 2.25
CA ARG A 135 8.75 -20.18 1.38
C ARG A 135 10.09 -20.04 2.11
N ILE A 136 10.26 -19.04 2.92
CA ILE A 136 11.43 -18.87 3.78
C ILE A 136 11.59 -20.06 4.73
N GLN A 137 10.51 -20.52 5.37
CA GLN A 137 10.56 -21.71 6.24
C GLN A 137 10.95 -22.98 5.50
N GLU A 138 10.41 -23.19 4.30
CA GLU A 138 10.79 -24.33 3.45
C GLU A 138 12.27 -24.30 3.10
N LEU A 139 12.77 -23.16 2.63
CA LEU A 139 14.16 -22.99 2.27
C LEU A 139 15.10 -23.14 3.49
N ALA A 140 14.71 -22.61 4.65
CA ALA A 140 15.47 -22.76 5.88
C ALA A 140 15.58 -24.25 6.32
N ARG A 141 14.51 -25.02 6.20
CA ARG A 141 14.52 -26.48 6.49
C ARG A 141 15.41 -27.26 5.52
N LEU A 142 15.43 -26.89 4.24
CA LEU A 142 16.25 -27.52 3.22
C LEU A 142 17.72 -27.14 3.29
N SER A 143 18.02 -25.98 3.87
CA SER A 143 19.39 -25.48 4.01
C SER A 143 20.03 -26.11 5.23
N ARG A 144 20.80 -27.21 5.02
CA ARG A 144 21.68 -27.76 6.06
C ARG A 144 22.72 -26.68 6.45
N ALA A 145 22.59 -26.12 7.62
CA ALA A 145 23.54 -25.43 8.51
C ALA A 145 24.51 -24.34 7.97
N HIS A 146 24.60 -23.97 6.70
CA HIS A 146 25.69 -23.12 6.19
C HIS A 146 25.29 -22.04 5.18
N ARG A 147 24.00 -21.78 4.94
CA ARG A 147 23.61 -20.65 4.08
C ARG A 147 23.35 -19.41 4.93
N SER A 148 23.86 -18.26 4.49
CA SER A 148 23.56 -16.99 5.14
C SER A 148 22.04 -16.69 5.05
N GLU A 149 21.52 -16.02 6.05
CA GLU A 149 20.12 -15.57 6.09
C GLU A 149 19.75 -14.79 4.83
N GLU A 150 20.68 -13.98 4.34
CA GLU A 150 20.57 -13.22 3.10
C GLU A 150 20.29 -14.09 1.89
N THR A 151 21.00 -15.22 1.76
CA THR A 151 20.78 -16.15 0.63
C THR A 151 19.39 -16.79 0.65
N ILE A 152 18.82 -17.02 1.83
CA ILE A 152 17.50 -17.66 1.96
C ILE A 152 16.38 -16.71 1.51
N TRP A 153 16.40 -15.46 1.97
CA TRP A 153 15.35 -14.53 1.59
C TRP A 153 15.48 -14.06 0.14
N LEU A 154 16.68 -13.84 -0.39
CA LEU A 154 16.89 -13.54 -1.82
C LEU A 154 16.34 -14.66 -2.70
N ARG A 155 16.63 -15.93 -2.31
CA ARG A 155 16.06 -17.08 -3.03
C ARG A 155 14.55 -17.14 -2.94
N ALA A 156 13.97 -16.86 -1.76
CA ALA A 156 12.51 -16.81 -1.62
C ALA A 156 11.90 -15.72 -2.50
N ALA A 157 12.52 -14.53 -2.53
CA ALA A 157 12.09 -13.42 -3.37
C ALA A 157 12.13 -13.79 -4.87
N TRP A 158 13.21 -14.43 -5.32
CA TRP A 158 13.28 -14.93 -6.70
C TRP A 158 12.18 -15.96 -6.98
N ASP A 159 12.08 -17.01 -6.17
CA ASP A 159 11.13 -18.10 -6.39
C ASP A 159 9.67 -17.63 -6.44
N LEU A 160 9.33 -16.55 -5.72
CA LEU A 160 7.97 -16.06 -5.61
C LEU A 160 7.65 -14.91 -6.59
N VAL A 161 8.59 -13.98 -6.78
CA VAL A 161 8.36 -12.69 -7.45
C VAL A 161 9.13 -12.55 -8.76
N GLY A 162 10.39 -12.98 -8.80
CA GLY A 162 11.24 -12.83 -9.97
C GLY A 162 11.07 -13.94 -11.00
N ASN A 163 10.83 -15.15 -10.54
CA ASN A 163 10.65 -16.34 -11.39
C ASN A 163 9.29 -16.28 -12.10
N PRO A 164 9.24 -16.48 -13.45
CA PRO A 164 7.99 -16.54 -14.20
C PRO A 164 6.99 -17.61 -13.70
N ASP A 165 7.46 -18.68 -13.06
CA ASP A 165 6.60 -19.72 -12.48
C ASP A 165 6.16 -19.40 -11.04
N GLY A 166 6.60 -18.26 -10.50
CA GLY A 166 6.30 -17.85 -9.13
C GLY A 166 4.84 -17.37 -8.95
N PRO A 167 4.18 -17.71 -7.83
CA PRO A 167 2.78 -17.36 -7.61
C PRO A 167 2.53 -15.84 -7.55
N LEU A 168 3.45 -15.08 -6.97
CA LEU A 168 3.33 -13.62 -6.88
C LEU A 168 3.72 -12.94 -8.20
N TYR A 169 4.62 -13.54 -8.99
CA TYR A 169 4.88 -13.12 -10.35
C TYR A 169 3.60 -13.20 -11.20
N HIS A 170 2.94 -14.35 -11.20
CA HIS A 170 1.68 -14.53 -11.93
C HIS A 170 0.57 -13.60 -11.46
N TRP A 171 0.48 -13.36 -10.15
CA TRP A 171 -0.47 -12.41 -9.60
C TRP A 171 -0.27 -11.00 -10.16
N CYS A 172 0.96 -10.49 -10.10
CA CYS A 172 1.28 -9.16 -10.63
C CYS A 172 1.05 -9.08 -12.15
N LEU A 173 1.52 -10.09 -12.88
CA LEU A 173 1.37 -10.15 -14.34
C LEU A 173 -0.10 -10.14 -14.74
N THR A 174 -0.92 -11.01 -14.16
CA THR A 174 -2.35 -11.11 -14.48
C THR A 174 -3.08 -9.78 -14.24
N ARG A 175 -2.81 -9.10 -13.14
CA ARG A 175 -3.42 -7.79 -12.84
C ARG A 175 -3.04 -6.73 -13.87
N VAL A 176 -1.77 -6.68 -14.26
CA VAL A 176 -1.31 -5.74 -15.28
C VAL A 176 -1.89 -6.10 -16.65
N GLU A 177 -1.89 -7.36 -17.04
CA GLU A 177 -2.43 -7.82 -18.31
C GLU A 177 -3.93 -7.54 -18.44
N GLN A 178 -4.71 -7.72 -17.39
CA GLN A 178 -6.14 -7.37 -17.39
C GLN A 178 -6.38 -5.90 -17.73
N ALA A 179 -5.55 -4.98 -17.26
CA ALA A 179 -5.61 -3.57 -17.62
C ALA A 179 -5.08 -3.30 -19.03
N VAL A 180 -4.02 -4.00 -19.44
CA VAL A 180 -3.36 -3.82 -20.76
C VAL A 180 -4.24 -4.32 -21.91
N HIS A 181 -5.08 -5.32 -21.70
CA HIS A 181 -6.02 -5.80 -22.72
C HIS A 181 -7.22 -4.87 -22.99
N GLN A 182 -7.35 -3.77 -22.23
CA GLN A 182 -8.38 -2.76 -22.42
C GLN A 182 -7.95 -1.70 -23.48
N ARG A 183 -8.88 -0.78 -23.79
CA ARG A 183 -8.54 0.43 -24.55
C ARG A 183 -7.39 1.16 -23.86
N ALA A 184 -6.48 1.75 -24.61
CA ALA A 184 -5.28 2.42 -24.10
C ALA A 184 -4.31 1.53 -23.29
N GLY A 185 -4.39 0.19 -23.40
CA GLY A 185 -3.61 -0.73 -22.58
C GLY A 185 -2.10 -0.56 -22.64
N VAL A 186 -1.52 -0.28 -23.79
CA VAL A 186 -0.08 0.02 -23.90
C VAL A 186 0.26 1.29 -23.12
N ALA A 187 -0.56 2.35 -23.26
CA ALA A 187 -0.35 3.59 -22.51
C ALA A 187 -0.54 3.38 -21.01
N ALA A 188 -1.49 2.51 -20.58
CA ALA A 188 -1.68 2.18 -19.18
C ALA A 188 -0.44 1.50 -18.56
N ARG A 189 0.20 0.58 -19.28
CA ARG A 189 1.45 -0.04 -18.87
C ARG A 189 2.59 0.96 -18.73
N ASP A 190 2.76 1.84 -19.73
CA ASP A 190 3.80 2.86 -19.71
C ASP A 190 3.60 3.86 -18.55
N VAL A 191 2.35 4.23 -18.26
CA VAL A 191 1.97 5.04 -17.08
C VAL A 191 2.34 4.33 -15.79
N LEU A 192 2.01 3.04 -15.64
CA LEU A 192 2.39 2.27 -14.46
C LEU A 192 3.90 2.24 -14.24
N LEU A 193 4.68 2.01 -15.30
CA LEU A 193 6.14 2.01 -15.22
C LEU A 193 6.69 3.41 -14.88
N ALA A 194 6.13 4.46 -15.45
CA ALA A 194 6.51 5.84 -15.11
C ALA A 194 6.23 6.15 -13.63
N MET A 195 5.07 5.70 -13.13
CA MET A 195 4.69 5.87 -11.72
C MET A 195 5.57 5.04 -10.78
N ALA A 196 5.85 3.79 -11.10
CA ALA A 196 6.77 2.95 -10.33
C ALA A 196 8.16 3.60 -10.21
N HIS A 197 8.60 4.30 -11.26
CA HIS A 197 9.81 5.11 -11.24
C HIS A 197 9.65 6.49 -10.56
N GLY A 198 8.60 6.74 -9.79
CA GLY A 198 8.43 7.91 -8.94
C GLY A 198 7.67 9.09 -9.55
N ALA A 199 7.10 8.97 -10.76
CA ALA A 199 6.22 10.01 -11.33
C ALA A 199 4.85 9.95 -10.64
N ARG A 200 4.56 10.92 -9.76
CA ARG A 200 3.34 10.91 -8.93
C ARG A 200 2.27 11.91 -9.38
N THR A 201 2.59 12.85 -10.24
CA THR A 201 1.62 13.83 -10.77
C THR A 201 1.42 13.63 -12.26
N SER A 202 0.27 14.04 -12.78
CA SER A 202 0.01 13.95 -14.23
C SER A 202 1.07 14.66 -15.05
N GLN A 203 1.62 15.78 -14.55
CA GLN A 203 2.70 16.50 -15.21
C GLN A 203 3.99 15.66 -15.20
N ALA A 204 4.41 15.12 -14.06
CA ALA A 204 5.61 14.29 -13.97
C ALA A 204 5.52 13.01 -14.82
N ILE A 205 4.32 12.43 -14.95
CA ILE A 205 4.08 11.28 -15.83
C ILE A 205 4.27 11.71 -17.30
N VAL A 206 3.70 12.85 -17.72
CA VAL A 206 3.85 13.37 -19.07
C VAL A 206 5.32 13.69 -19.39
N GLU A 207 6.03 14.34 -18.47
CA GLU A 207 7.46 14.64 -18.62
C GLU A 207 8.29 13.36 -18.81
N LYS A 208 7.96 12.30 -18.08
CA LYS A 208 8.67 11.03 -18.17
C LYS A 208 8.35 10.24 -19.45
N LEU A 209 7.10 10.29 -19.91
CA LEU A 209 6.65 9.58 -21.11
C LEU A 209 6.92 10.38 -22.41
N GLY A 210 7.20 11.68 -22.31
CA GLY A 210 7.35 12.57 -23.47
C GLY A 210 6.05 12.82 -24.23
N THR A 211 4.91 12.33 -23.74
CA THR A 211 3.61 12.46 -24.41
C THR A 211 2.46 12.59 -23.43
N ARG A 212 1.44 13.35 -23.83
CA ARG A 212 0.16 13.48 -23.08
C ARG A 212 -0.95 12.62 -23.67
N ARG A 213 -0.68 11.98 -24.80
CA ARG A 213 -1.70 11.22 -25.54
C ARG A 213 -2.20 10.04 -24.67
N ASN A 214 -3.50 9.90 -24.60
CA ASN A 214 -4.21 8.82 -23.88
C ASN A 214 -3.94 8.73 -22.37
N LEU A 215 -3.27 9.71 -21.74
CA LEU A 215 -2.98 9.67 -20.30
C LEU A 215 -4.24 9.56 -19.44
N SER A 216 -5.28 10.35 -19.74
CA SER A 216 -6.51 10.35 -18.95
C SER A 216 -7.23 9.00 -19.03
N GLU A 217 -7.30 8.42 -20.22
CA GLU A 217 -7.91 7.11 -20.44
C GLU A 217 -7.08 6.00 -19.79
N ALA A 218 -5.77 6.04 -19.89
CA ALA A 218 -4.86 5.11 -19.24
C ALA A 218 -5.02 5.14 -17.71
N LEU A 219 -5.03 6.33 -17.11
CA LEU A 219 -5.24 6.48 -15.67
C LEU A 219 -6.62 5.98 -15.23
N GLN A 220 -7.66 6.21 -16.03
CA GLN A 220 -9.00 5.70 -15.75
C GLN A 220 -9.02 4.17 -15.75
N VAL A 221 -8.46 3.53 -16.76
CA VAL A 221 -8.34 2.06 -16.84
C VAL A 221 -7.59 1.52 -15.61
N LEU A 222 -6.49 2.16 -15.21
CA LEU A 222 -5.72 1.74 -14.04
C LEU A 222 -6.49 1.87 -12.73
N VAL A 223 -7.32 2.89 -12.60
CA VAL A 223 -8.23 3.05 -11.43
C VAL A 223 -9.33 2.00 -11.43
N GLU A 224 -9.92 1.71 -12.60
CA GLU A 224 -10.97 0.69 -12.76
C GLU A 224 -10.49 -0.72 -12.40
N HIS A 225 -9.19 -0.98 -12.56
CA HIS A 225 -8.54 -2.23 -12.17
C HIS A 225 -7.87 -2.20 -10.78
N ASP A 226 -8.14 -1.18 -9.97
CA ASP A 226 -7.54 -1.01 -8.63
C ASP A 226 -5.99 -1.07 -8.61
N LEU A 227 -5.34 -0.68 -9.72
CA LEU A 227 -3.88 -0.63 -9.84
C LEU A 227 -3.32 0.71 -9.39
N VAL A 228 -4.11 1.76 -9.48
CA VAL A 228 -3.72 3.13 -9.15
C VAL A 228 -4.84 3.82 -8.38
N GLU A 229 -4.47 4.61 -7.41
CA GLU A 229 -5.37 5.49 -6.66
C GLU A 229 -4.98 6.96 -6.84
N ARG A 230 -5.98 7.83 -6.81
CA ARG A 230 -5.76 9.27 -6.76
C ARG A 230 -5.90 9.79 -5.34
N LYS A 231 -4.82 10.38 -4.81
CA LYS A 231 -4.82 11.07 -3.50
C LYS A 231 -4.51 12.55 -3.68
N GLY A 232 -5.56 13.35 -3.81
CA GLY A 232 -5.43 14.79 -4.11
C GLY A 232 -4.95 15.02 -5.55
N THR A 233 -3.77 15.62 -5.71
CA THR A 233 -3.11 15.83 -7.00
C THR A 233 -2.18 14.68 -7.40
N CYS A 234 -1.93 13.74 -6.48
CA CYS A 234 -0.99 12.65 -6.67
C CYS A 234 -1.70 11.36 -7.09
N TRP A 235 -1.01 10.61 -7.93
CA TRP A 235 -1.34 9.24 -8.30
C TRP A 235 -0.39 8.29 -7.59
N ILE A 236 -0.90 7.23 -6.99
CA ILE A 236 -0.11 6.24 -6.28
C ILE A 236 -0.48 4.83 -6.74
N ILE A 237 0.48 3.94 -6.69
CA ILE A 237 0.27 2.49 -6.79
C ILE A 237 0.10 1.99 -5.34
N PRO A 238 -1.12 1.60 -4.91
CA PRO A 238 -1.35 1.23 -3.51
C PRO A 238 -0.71 -0.10 -3.13
N ASP A 239 -0.51 -0.97 -4.12
CA ASP A 239 0.11 -2.28 -3.93
C ASP A 239 1.64 -2.18 -4.04
N GLN A 240 2.31 -2.26 -2.88
CA GLN A 240 3.77 -2.13 -2.78
C GLN A 240 4.50 -3.24 -3.55
N LEU A 241 4.00 -4.49 -3.47
CA LEU A 241 4.59 -5.59 -4.21
C LEU A 241 4.51 -5.36 -5.72
N LEU A 242 3.37 -4.88 -6.20
CA LEU A 242 3.20 -4.54 -7.62
C LEU A 242 4.20 -3.46 -8.05
N ALA A 243 4.36 -2.39 -7.27
CA ALA A 243 5.31 -1.33 -7.57
C ALA A 243 6.75 -1.88 -7.69
N THR A 244 7.15 -2.73 -6.77
CA THR A 244 8.45 -3.39 -6.74
C THR A 244 8.63 -4.35 -7.92
N TRP A 245 7.60 -5.15 -8.25
CA TRP A 245 7.62 -6.06 -9.38
C TRP A 245 7.73 -5.31 -10.73
N LEU A 246 7.04 -4.17 -10.88
CA LEU A 246 7.15 -3.32 -12.06
C LEU A 246 8.59 -2.83 -12.27
N LEU A 247 9.28 -2.44 -11.19
CA LEU A 247 10.66 -1.96 -11.25
C LEU A 247 11.68 -3.08 -11.46
N GLY A 248 11.57 -4.15 -10.70
CA GLY A 248 12.56 -5.22 -10.64
C GLY A 248 12.39 -6.32 -11.69
N VAL A 249 11.19 -6.46 -12.26
CA VAL A 249 10.87 -7.56 -13.18
C VAL A 249 10.37 -7.05 -14.52
N LEU A 250 9.24 -6.32 -14.55
CA LEU A 250 8.64 -5.91 -15.82
C LEU A 250 9.50 -4.88 -16.56
N GLY A 251 9.96 -3.84 -15.89
CA GLY A 251 10.77 -2.79 -16.49
C GLY A 251 12.08 -3.30 -17.13
N PRO A 252 12.88 -4.14 -16.46
CA PRO A 252 14.04 -4.79 -17.08
C PRO A 252 13.68 -5.69 -18.27
N ARG A 253 12.62 -6.50 -18.15
CA ARG A 253 12.16 -7.36 -19.25
C ARG A 253 11.78 -6.57 -20.51
N GLU A 254 11.15 -5.42 -20.33
CA GLU A 254 10.78 -4.52 -21.44
C GLU A 254 12.00 -3.89 -22.10
N ARG A 255 13.03 -3.54 -21.33
CA ARG A 255 14.25 -2.88 -21.85
C ARG A 255 15.21 -3.85 -22.55
N TYR A 256 15.38 -5.03 -22.00
CA TYR A 256 16.43 -5.97 -22.41
C TYR A 256 15.90 -7.22 -23.11
N GLY A 257 14.58 -7.35 -23.26
CA GLY A 257 13.95 -8.53 -23.82
C GLY A 257 13.98 -9.73 -22.86
N SER A 258 13.81 -10.93 -23.42
CA SER A 258 13.82 -12.18 -22.63
C SER A 258 15.29 -12.58 -22.36
N LEU A 259 15.72 -12.41 -21.12
CA LEU A 259 16.97 -13.00 -20.62
C LEU A 259 16.77 -14.50 -20.41
N ASP A 260 17.85 -15.29 -20.49
CA ASP A 260 17.78 -16.67 -20.01
C ASP A 260 17.48 -16.68 -18.50
N HIS A 261 16.91 -17.79 -18.02
CA HIS A 261 16.46 -17.92 -16.63
C HIS A 261 17.58 -17.61 -15.61
N THR A 262 18.80 -18.07 -15.88
CA THR A 262 19.95 -17.88 -14.98
C THR A 262 20.41 -16.42 -14.95
N ALA A 263 20.45 -15.76 -16.10
CA ALA A 263 20.80 -14.34 -16.21
C ALA A 263 19.73 -13.46 -15.56
N ALA A 264 18.45 -13.77 -15.77
CA ALA A 264 17.34 -13.07 -15.14
C ALA A 264 17.38 -13.21 -13.61
N GLN A 265 17.66 -14.41 -13.09
CA GLN A 265 17.80 -14.64 -11.65
C GLN A 265 18.94 -13.80 -11.06
N ARG A 266 20.11 -13.83 -11.66
CA ARG A 266 21.27 -13.07 -11.19
C ARG A 266 21.00 -11.56 -11.19
N ALA A 267 20.40 -11.04 -12.25
CA ALA A 267 20.05 -9.62 -12.36
C ALA A 267 19.05 -9.21 -11.28
N PHE A 268 18.02 -10.03 -11.03
CA PHE A 268 17.02 -9.78 -9.99
C PHE A 268 17.65 -9.81 -8.59
N GLU A 269 18.42 -10.84 -8.26
CA GLU A 269 19.07 -10.98 -6.95
C GLU A 269 20.07 -9.83 -6.70
N GLN A 270 20.81 -9.42 -7.74
CA GLN A 270 21.73 -8.27 -7.64
C GLN A 270 20.95 -6.96 -7.38
N ALA A 271 19.91 -6.68 -8.17
CA ALA A 271 19.09 -5.47 -8.00
C ALA A 271 18.47 -5.41 -6.59
N LEU A 272 17.98 -6.54 -6.09
CA LEU A 272 17.40 -6.63 -4.76
C LEU A 272 18.44 -6.46 -3.64
N THR A 273 19.64 -6.97 -3.83
CA THR A 273 20.77 -6.77 -2.90
C THR A 273 21.18 -5.30 -2.84
N GLU A 274 21.23 -4.62 -3.99
CA GLU A 274 21.54 -3.19 -4.08
C GLU A 274 20.43 -2.36 -3.40
N GLU A 275 19.15 -2.71 -3.62
CA GLU A 275 18.00 -2.06 -2.99
C GLU A 275 18.06 -2.22 -1.46
N TRP A 276 18.36 -3.42 -0.96
CA TRP A 276 18.53 -3.64 0.46
C TRP A 276 19.70 -2.86 1.04
N ALA A 277 20.84 -2.82 0.38
CA ALA A 277 21.99 -2.04 0.82
C ALA A 277 21.67 -0.53 0.90
N ALA A 278 20.95 -0.02 -0.10
CA ALA A 278 20.48 1.36 -0.12
C ALA A 278 19.51 1.63 1.05
N TRP A 279 18.53 0.75 1.27
CA TRP A 279 17.60 0.82 2.38
C TRP A 279 18.32 0.82 3.74
N ARG A 280 19.25 -0.11 3.97
CA ARG A 280 20.06 -0.15 5.19
C ARG A 280 20.83 1.14 5.42
N THR A 281 21.35 1.73 4.35
CA THR A 281 22.05 3.01 4.43
C THR A 281 21.11 4.12 4.91
N ILE A 282 19.86 4.15 4.43
CA ILE A 282 18.85 5.10 4.87
C ILE A 282 18.43 4.84 6.33
N MET A 283 18.20 3.58 6.69
CA MET A 283 17.77 3.21 8.04
C MET A 283 18.84 3.45 9.10
N ASN A 284 20.11 3.40 8.73
CA ASN A 284 21.24 3.73 9.62
C ASN A 284 21.45 5.24 9.81
N ARG A 285 20.75 6.09 9.03
CA ARG A 285 20.78 7.55 9.26
C ARG A 285 20.03 7.90 10.52
N SER A 286 20.40 9.03 11.15
CA SER A 286 19.62 9.59 12.24
C SER A 286 18.20 9.94 11.78
N LEU A 287 17.24 9.95 12.69
CA LEU A 287 15.86 10.36 12.39
C LEU A 287 15.80 11.76 11.76
N SER A 288 16.65 12.69 12.21
CA SER A 288 16.75 14.03 11.64
C SER A 288 17.20 14.01 10.18
N GLN A 289 18.16 13.18 9.80
CA GLN A 289 18.62 13.04 8.42
C GLN A 289 17.58 12.34 7.53
N ARG A 290 16.82 11.39 8.08
CA ARG A 290 15.71 10.73 7.38
C ARG A 290 14.57 11.73 7.11
N LEU A 291 14.20 12.51 8.12
CA LEU A 291 13.22 13.60 7.99
C LEU A 291 13.66 14.64 6.95
N GLU A 292 14.92 15.07 6.99
CA GLU A 292 15.47 16.00 6.01
C GLU A 292 15.38 15.45 4.58
N THR A 293 15.71 14.17 4.39
CA THR A 293 15.58 13.48 3.11
C THR A 293 14.11 13.47 2.63
N LEU A 294 13.16 13.17 3.51
CA LEU A 294 11.73 13.16 3.21
C LEU A 294 11.22 14.57 2.82
N LEU A 295 11.55 15.59 3.60
CA LEU A 295 11.12 16.96 3.33
C LEU A 295 11.67 17.50 2.00
N ASN A 296 12.87 17.10 1.61
CA ASN A 296 13.49 17.44 0.33
C ASN A 296 12.80 16.79 -0.89
N GLN A 297 11.97 15.77 -0.67
CA GLN A 297 11.20 15.11 -1.75
C GLN A 297 9.88 15.81 -2.06
N PHE A 298 9.38 16.69 -1.20
CA PHE A 298 8.11 17.39 -1.41
C PHE A 298 8.18 18.36 -2.60
N ARG A 299 7.13 18.38 -3.43
CA ARG A 299 7.06 19.15 -4.69
C ARG A 299 5.76 19.94 -4.81
N ASN A 300 5.30 20.59 -3.75
CA ASN A 300 4.02 21.33 -3.70
C ASN A 300 2.79 20.45 -3.95
N GLU A 301 2.85 19.22 -3.51
CA GLU A 301 1.80 18.24 -3.70
C GLU A 301 0.67 18.46 -2.70
N THR A 302 -0.57 18.19 -3.14
CA THR A 302 -1.72 18.11 -2.25
C THR A 302 -2.06 16.65 -2.04
N VAL A 303 -2.00 16.20 -0.80
CA VAL A 303 -2.28 14.83 -0.41
C VAL A 303 -3.56 14.78 0.41
N SER A 304 -4.45 13.87 0.07
CA SER A 304 -5.65 13.57 0.86
C SER A 304 -5.43 12.25 1.59
N LEU A 305 -5.45 12.30 2.92
CA LEU A 305 -5.37 11.14 3.81
C LEU A 305 -6.67 11.09 4.61
N ASP A 306 -7.44 10.04 4.44
CA ASP A 306 -8.76 9.87 5.02
C ASP A 306 -9.68 11.08 4.73
N SER A 307 -10.15 11.77 5.77
CA SER A 307 -11.00 12.97 5.66
C SER A 307 -10.23 14.29 5.61
N LYS A 308 -8.88 14.27 5.67
CA LYS A 308 -8.04 15.47 5.74
C LYS A 308 -7.21 15.65 4.47
N THR A 309 -7.25 16.86 3.93
CA THR A 309 -6.40 17.26 2.80
C THR A 309 -5.29 18.17 3.30
N GLY A 310 -4.05 17.84 2.98
CA GLY A 310 -2.87 18.61 3.36
C GLY A 310 -2.01 18.96 2.14
N ARG A 311 -1.41 20.14 2.13
CA ARG A 311 -0.41 20.52 1.12
C ARG A 311 0.99 20.25 1.68
N LEU A 312 1.80 19.53 0.92
CA LEU A 312 3.22 19.28 1.18
C LEU A 312 4.04 20.26 0.34
N PRO A 313 4.50 21.39 0.92
CA PRO A 313 5.19 22.42 0.16
C PRO A 313 6.59 21.95 -0.26
N ALA A 314 7.07 22.40 -1.42
CA ALA A 314 8.49 22.28 -1.74
C ALA A 314 9.28 23.23 -0.85
N PHE A 315 10.29 22.71 -0.15
CA PHE A 315 11.15 23.50 0.72
C PHE A 315 12.41 23.93 -0.05
N ALA A 316 12.75 25.22 0.05
CA ALA A 316 13.94 25.79 -0.57
C ALA A 316 15.16 25.73 0.37
N ALA A 317 14.92 25.71 1.68
CA ALA A 317 15.98 25.70 2.69
C ALA A 317 15.56 24.85 3.90
N LEU A 318 16.46 24.01 4.35
CA LEU A 318 16.35 23.24 5.58
C LEU A 318 17.48 23.69 6.53
N ARG A 319 17.13 23.98 7.78
CA ARG A 319 18.10 24.36 8.83
C ARG A 319 17.90 23.47 10.03
N THR A 320 18.95 22.83 10.46
CA THR A 320 18.95 21.95 11.63
C THR A 320 19.62 22.66 12.80
N GLN A 321 18.96 22.67 13.95
CA GLN A 321 19.49 23.21 15.20
C GLN A 321 19.43 22.12 16.27
N ARG A 322 20.61 21.69 16.72
CA ARG A 322 20.71 20.73 17.83
C ARG A 322 20.77 21.49 19.14
N LEU A 323 20.01 21.04 20.13
CA LEU A 323 20.05 21.55 21.49
C LEU A 323 21.04 20.70 22.32
N ASP A 324 22.01 21.38 22.97
CA ASP A 324 23.13 20.72 23.65
C ASP A 324 22.74 19.86 24.86
N HIS A 325 21.50 19.93 25.34
CA HIS A 325 21.06 19.26 26.56
C HIS A 325 19.84 18.34 26.42
N ALA A 326 19.37 18.10 25.19
CA ALA A 326 18.24 17.21 24.96
C ALA A 326 18.51 16.35 23.73
N ASP A 327 18.11 15.06 23.78
CA ASP A 327 18.07 14.16 22.62
C ASP A 327 17.04 14.59 21.56
N VAL A 328 16.84 15.90 21.42
CA VAL A 328 15.87 16.51 20.50
C VAL A 328 16.59 17.45 19.56
N THR A 329 16.40 17.22 18.27
CA THR A 329 16.92 18.05 17.20
C THR A 329 15.76 18.84 16.59
N TYR A 330 15.90 20.16 16.50
CA TYR A 330 14.93 20.99 15.79
C TYR A 330 15.35 21.19 14.33
N LEU A 331 14.36 21.09 13.44
CA LEU A 331 14.54 21.33 12.02
C LEU A 331 13.51 22.35 11.55
N VAL A 332 13.99 23.39 10.85
CA VAL A 332 13.17 24.44 10.26
C VAL A 332 13.24 24.30 8.75
N ALA A 333 12.10 24.12 8.11
CA ALA A 333 11.95 24.00 6.68
C ALA A 333 11.22 25.22 6.12
N ASP A 334 11.88 25.97 5.24
CA ASP A 334 11.37 27.18 4.62
C ASP A 334 11.10 26.96 3.13
N GLY A 335 9.90 27.30 2.65
CA GLY A 335 9.55 27.22 1.23
C GLY A 335 8.27 28.00 0.89
N GLU A 336 8.28 28.72 -0.22
CA GLU A 336 7.15 29.49 -0.78
C GLU A 336 6.36 30.33 0.27
N GLY A 337 7.07 31.00 1.18
CA GLY A 337 6.47 31.78 2.26
C GLY A 337 5.82 30.94 3.38
N ARG A 338 6.04 29.63 3.39
CA ARG A 338 5.55 28.70 4.41
C ARG A 338 6.73 28.13 5.19
N ARG A 339 6.62 28.18 6.51
CA ARG A 339 7.60 27.59 7.42
C ARG A 339 6.99 26.38 8.13
N TRP A 340 7.73 25.28 8.13
CA TRP A 340 7.48 24.15 9.01
C TRP A 340 8.56 24.09 10.07
N CYS A 341 8.17 23.80 11.31
CA CYS A 341 9.11 23.47 12.37
C CYS A 341 8.89 22.02 12.78
N CYS A 342 9.97 21.27 12.88
CA CYS A 342 9.96 19.88 13.27
C CYS A 342 10.85 19.69 14.50
N ALA A 343 10.37 18.92 15.48
CA ALA A 343 11.16 18.42 16.59
C ALA A 343 11.37 16.92 16.38
N VAL A 344 12.62 16.49 16.34
CA VAL A 344 13.00 15.07 16.17
C VAL A 344 13.57 14.58 17.49
N ALA A 345 12.85 13.63 18.13
CA ALA A 345 13.25 13.05 19.41
C ALA A 345 13.72 11.61 19.22
N GLU A 346 14.97 11.33 19.57
CA GLU A 346 15.54 9.97 19.56
C GLU A 346 15.10 9.16 20.80
N SER A 347 14.85 9.85 21.92
CA SER A 347 14.26 9.31 23.15
C SER A 347 12.76 9.55 23.21
N ARG A 348 12.07 8.99 24.22
CA ARG A 348 10.65 9.20 24.45
C ARG A 348 10.38 10.65 24.86
N PRO A 349 9.64 11.45 24.05
CA PRO A 349 9.34 12.83 24.42
C PRO A 349 8.36 12.92 25.59
N ASP A 350 8.66 13.80 26.53
CA ASP A 350 7.81 14.17 27.65
C ASP A 350 7.10 15.52 27.44
N GLU A 351 6.31 15.98 28.41
CA GLU A 351 5.62 17.28 28.36
C GLU A 351 6.59 18.46 28.25
N ASN A 352 7.77 18.37 28.87
CA ASN A 352 8.78 19.43 28.85
C ASN A 352 9.34 19.60 27.43
N ALA A 353 9.60 18.51 26.72
CA ALA A 353 10.05 18.52 25.35
C ALA A 353 9.02 19.19 24.42
N ILE A 354 7.72 18.90 24.60
CA ILE A 354 6.64 19.51 23.82
C ILE A 354 6.50 20.98 24.14
N THR A 355 6.60 21.39 25.41
CA THR A 355 6.54 22.79 25.85
C THR A 355 7.72 23.58 25.30
N ALA A 356 8.94 23.04 25.37
CA ALA A 356 10.13 23.66 24.80
C ALA A 356 10.02 23.82 23.28
N PHE A 357 9.52 22.82 22.58
CA PHE A 357 9.27 22.92 21.14
C PHE A 357 8.20 23.97 20.80
N GLN A 358 7.13 24.09 21.60
CA GLN A 358 6.13 25.12 21.42
C GLN A 358 6.75 26.52 21.59
N ALA A 359 7.59 26.74 22.61
CA ALA A 359 8.31 27.98 22.81
C ALA A 359 9.26 28.30 21.65
N PHE A 360 9.98 27.31 21.16
CA PHE A 360 10.84 27.43 19.97
C PHE A 360 10.03 27.88 18.74
N CYS A 361 8.88 27.25 18.49
CA CYS A 361 7.99 27.62 17.38
C CYS A 361 7.43 29.03 17.51
N ALA A 362 7.13 29.49 18.73
CA ALA A 362 6.62 30.81 19.00
C ALA A 362 7.65 31.92 18.72
N ALA A 363 8.93 31.62 18.92
CA ALA A 363 10.05 32.55 18.67
C ALA A 363 10.41 32.68 17.17
N GLN A 364 9.92 31.79 16.30
CA GLN A 364 10.25 31.83 14.87
C GLN A 364 9.52 32.93 14.14
N GLN A 365 10.21 33.58 13.20
CA GLN A 365 9.62 34.53 12.27
C GLN A 365 10.05 34.22 10.82
N PRO A 366 9.09 34.06 9.89
CA PRO A 366 7.63 34.01 10.08
C PRO A 366 7.19 32.83 10.97
N LYS A 367 6.00 32.99 11.58
CA LYS A 367 5.44 31.89 12.41
C LYS A 367 5.23 30.63 11.58
N PRO A 368 5.53 29.45 12.14
CA PRO A 368 5.37 28.19 11.41
C PRO A 368 3.90 27.90 11.12
N VAL A 369 3.62 27.52 9.88
CA VAL A 369 2.30 27.06 9.43
C VAL A 369 2.01 25.64 9.94
N ARG A 370 3.07 24.83 10.13
CA ARG A 370 3.00 23.47 10.66
C ARG A 370 4.06 23.24 11.71
N LYS A 371 3.68 22.50 12.73
CA LYS A 371 4.54 22.00 13.79
C LYS A 371 4.45 20.48 13.75
N VAL A 372 5.58 19.81 13.64
CA VAL A 372 5.66 18.33 13.52
C VAL A 372 6.60 17.83 14.62
N VAL A 373 6.17 16.82 15.34
CA VAL A 373 7.01 16.09 16.30
C VAL A 373 7.25 14.71 15.75
N VAL A 374 8.52 14.36 15.53
CA VAL A 374 8.93 13.05 15.03
C VAL A 374 9.56 12.28 16.17
N THR A 375 9.11 11.05 16.40
CA THR A 375 9.53 10.25 17.55
C THR A 375 9.99 8.86 17.13
N ARG A 376 11.07 8.35 17.75
CA ARG A 376 11.47 6.95 17.61
C ARG A 376 10.63 6.03 18.49
N LEU A 377 10.26 6.49 19.66
CA LEU A 377 9.48 5.75 20.64
C LEU A 377 8.12 6.43 20.85
N PRO A 378 7.05 5.67 21.11
CA PRO A 378 5.73 6.24 21.38
C PRO A 378 5.80 7.30 22.48
N MET A 379 5.11 8.43 22.25
CA MET A 379 5.03 9.52 23.22
C MET A 379 4.38 9.06 24.53
N ASP A 380 4.73 9.74 25.60
CA ASP A 380 3.95 9.72 26.82
C ASP A 380 2.51 10.24 26.58
N LEU A 381 1.53 9.75 27.34
CA LEU A 381 0.12 10.10 27.14
C LEU A 381 -0.11 11.61 27.30
N ASN A 382 0.48 12.22 28.32
CA ASN A 382 0.34 13.64 28.60
C ASN A 382 1.01 14.48 27.50
N ALA A 383 2.21 14.09 27.06
CA ALA A 383 2.91 14.71 25.95
C ALA A 383 2.09 14.65 24.65
N LYS A 384 1.41 13.53 24.40
CA LYS A 384 0.52 13.35 23.24
C LYS A 384 -0.70 14.26 23.30
N LEU A 385 -1.32 14.38 24.48
CA LEU A 385 -2.45 15.30 24.72
C LEU A 385 -2.03 16.75 24.54
N LEU A 386 -0.86 17.13 25.07
CA LEU A 386 -0.31 18.48 24.94
C LEU A 386 0.04 18.81 23.48
N ALA A 387 0.67 17.88 22.75
CA ALA A 387 0.96 18.05 21.33
C ALA A 387 -0.32 18.28 20.51
N LYS A 388 -1.39 17.54 20.82
CA LYS A 388 -2.72 17.73 20.21
C LYS A 388 -3.31 19.09 20.57
N ALA A 389 -3.23 19.53 21.82
CA ALA A 389 -3.70 20.85 22.27
C ALA A 389 -2.93 21.99 21.57
N CYS A 390 -1.63 21.81 21.34
CA CYS A 390 -0.79 22.75 20.61
C CYS A 390 -0.91 22.67 19.08
N ASN A 391 -1.82 21.85 18.55
CA ASN A 391 -2.04 21.63 17.12
C ASN A 391 -0.78 21.15 16.38
N MET A 392 -0.05 20.21 16.99
CA MET A 392 1.14 19.59 16.42
C MET A 392 0.78 18.27 15.74
N TRP A 393 1.43 17.99 14.61
CA TRP A 393 1.40 16.65 14.02
C TRP A 393 2.43 15.78 14.71
N VAL A 394 2.08 14.52 14.93
CA VAL A 394 2.99 13.54 15.51
C VAL A 394 3.22 12.46 14.46
N TRP A 395 4.48 12.27 14.10
CA TRP A 395 4.95 11.22 13.20
C TRP A 395 5.82 10.27 13.99
N GLU A 396 5.68 9.00 13.73
CA GLU A 396 6.57 7.97 14.28
C GLU A 396 7.69 7.64 13.30
N SER A 397 8.77 7.02 13.76
CA SER A 397 9.91 6.66 12.89
C SER A 397 9.52 5.76 11.71
N GLU A 398 8.39 5.08 11.80
CA GLU A 398 7.82 4.21 10.78
C GLU A 398 7.11 5.01 9.68
N ASP A 399 6.77 6.27 9.93
CA ASP A 399 6.16 7.19 8.96
C ASP A 399 7.20 7.87 8.05
N LEU A 400 8.50 7.73 8.35
CA LEU A 400 9.63 8.27 7.61
C LEU A 400 10.29 7.20 6.74
#